data_e19253cdd011a662cde4df058a9cb53c
#
_entry.id   e19253cdd011a662cde4df058a9cb53c
#
_cell.length_a   1.000
_cell.length_b   1.000
_cell.length_c   1.000
_cell.angle_alpha   90.00
_cell.angle_beta   90.00
_cell.angle_gamma   90.00
#
_symmetry.space_group_name_H-M   'P 1'
#
loop_
_entity.id
_entity.type
_entity.pdbx_description
1 polymer ?
#
loop_
_entity_poly.entity_id
_entity_poly.type
_entity_poly.pdbx_seq_one_letter_code
_entity_poly.pdbx_strand_id
1 'polypeptide(L)'
;MKKRNLSARFIGRFSSIQSVIFATVAILVLSAVVIVTGVSMRFTNTSIFENSSQYTQTIIQQMNQNIDSYIDYMENIAYLISSNEDVQDYLFSDEIDSEGRYRILKQFETILDSRSDIRNVGVIGKSGRMLINNGSKSVNHDLNLNTQEWYTQALNSPEGPTLTSSHVQHIISGERPWVITLSRGIRDRSGSGEKEGVFFIDLNYSAISGLCDQSTVGTKGYAFILDANGNIVYHPQQQQLYNELQTENISLIMDTDEDTVLTGTGNNGKLYSISRSDKTGWTVVDCTNVRELLSKSRQAQSIYVLTAVVLVIVALLFSRFMARSITLPIQKLRDSMKKVQEGDFSVSDVVVDSRNEIGSLTKSFDVMTHRIQELMEQNVHEQEQKRKSELKALQSQINPHFLYNTLDSIIWMAEGKKNEEVVLMTASLARLLRQSISNEDEVVPIANEVEYARGYLTIQKMRYKDKLEFQIDVDPSILHIPLIKLVLQPIVENAIYHGLKYKESKGLLIIKGFPKDGNAVLQVIDDGVGMDEETLAHIYDR
;
A
#
# COMPACT_ATOMS: atom_id res chain seq x y z
N MET A 1 -20.51 -2.20 -25.21
CA MET A 1 -20.62 -2.37 -23.74
C MET A 1 -19.52 -1.58 -23.04
N LYS A 2 -19.83 -0.44 -22.39
CA LYS A 2 -18.88 0.39 -21.65
C LYS A 2 -18.40 -0.38 -20.42
N LYS A 3 -17.12 -0.78 -20.37
CA LYS A 3 -16.46 -1.20 -19.13
C LYS A 3 -16.51 0.00 -18.15
N ARG A 4 -17.49 0.03 -17.28
CA ARG A 4 -17.55 0.98 -16.15
C ARG A 4 -16.38 0.67 -15.23
N ASN A 5 -15.37 1.52 -15.22
CA ASN A 5 -14.20 1.42 -14.34
C ASN A 5 -14.65 1.24 -12.89
N LEU A 6 -14.29 0.12 -12.27
CA LEU A 6 -14.52 -0.15 -10.84
C LEU A 6 -13.91 0.97 -9.97
N SER A 7 -12.79 1.55 -10.41
CA SER A 7 -12.11 2.68 -9.76
C SER A 7 -13.01 3.93 -9.67
N ALA A 8 -13.78 4.26 -10.73
CA ALA A 8 -14.67 5.41 -10.73
C ALA A 8 -15.86 5.24 -9.76
N ARG A 9 -16.34 4.00 -9.53
CA ARG A 9 -17.39 3.70 -8.54
C ARG A 9 -16.88 3.75 -7.10
N PHE A 10 -15.62 3.38 -6.88
CA PHE A 10 -15.00 3.42 -5.55
C PHE A 10 -14.70 4.86 -5.13
N ILE A 11 -14.11 5.65 -6.05
CA ILE A 11 -13.76 7.06 -5.82
C ILE A 11 -15.02 7.92 -5.60
N GLY A 12 -16.10 7.68 -6.36
CA GLY A 12 -17.35 8.43 -6.25
C GLY A 12 -18.13 8.23 -4.94
N ARG A 13 -17.71 7.29 -4.08
CA ARG A 13 -18.33 7.03 -2.78
C ARG A 13 -17.75 7.89 -1.65
N PHE A 14 -16.62 8.57 -1.87
CA PHE A 14 -15.94 9.39 -0.90
C PHE A 14 -16.11 10.87 -1.22
N SER A 15 -16.50 11.65 -0.24
CA SER A 15 -16.71 13.10 -0.36
C SER A 15 -15.41 13.92 -0.35
N SER A 16 -14.25 13.31 -0.05
CA SER A 16 -12.97 13.99 0.08
C SER A 16 -11.82 13.16 -0.49
N ILE A 17 -10.87 13.83 -1.18
CA ILE A 17 -9.62 13.22 -1.65
C ILE A 17 -8.85 12.58 -0.48
N GLN A 18 -8.89 13.22 0.70
CA GLN A 18 -8.27 12.70 1.91
C GLN A 18 -8.79 11.31 2.27
N SER A 19 -10.10 11.11 2.22
CA SER A 19 -10.72 9.81 2.54
C SER A 19 -10.42 8.75 1.46
N VAL A 20 -10.29 9.15 0.20
CA VAL A 20 -9.88 8.24 -0.89
C VAL A 20 -8.45 7.75 -0.66
N ILE A 21 -7.49 8.67 -0.46
CA ILE A 21 -6.09 8.31 -0.22
C ILE A 21 -5.97 7.43 1.03
N PHE A 22 -6.61 7.83 2.13
CA PHE A 22 -6.62 7.04 3.37
C PHE A 22 -7.16 5.63 3.14
N ALA A 23 -8.33 5.49 2.51
CA ALA A 23 -8.97 4.20 2.30
C ALA A 23 -8.17 3.30 1.34
N THR A 24 -7.63 3.85 0.26
CA THR A 24 -6.84 3.06 -0.72
C THR A 24 -5.55 2.53 -0.11
N VAL A 25 -4.79 3.37 0.61
CA VAL A 25 -3.57 2.95 1.30
C VAL A 25 -3.88 1.96 2.42
N ALA A 26 -4.93 2.23 3.23
CA ALA A 26 -5.35 1.34 4.31
C ALA A 26 -5.75 -0.06 3.78
N ILE A 27 -6.54 -0.15 2.71
CA ILE A 27 -6.95 -1.42 2.10
C ILE A 27 -5.73 -2.16 1.53
N LEU A 28 -4.83 -1.46 0.84
CA LEU A 28 -3.63 -2.06 0.26
C LEU A 28 -2.73 -2.65 1.34
N VAL A 29 -2.46 -1.90 2.42
CA VAL A 29 -1.63 -2.38 3.52
C VAL A 29 -2.32 -3.51 4.28
N LEU A 30 -3.63 -3.38 4.58
CA LEU A 30 -4.38 -4.43 5.26
C LEU A 30 -4.35 -5.74 4.46
N SER A 31 -4.59 -5.68 3.15
CA SER A 31 -4.55 -6.87 2.29
C SER A 31 -3.14 -7.49 2.26
N ALA A 32 -2.09 -6.68 2.16
CA ALA A 32 -0.71 -7.16 2.19
C ALA A 32 -0.37 -7.84 3.54
N VAL A 33 -0.73 -7.23 4.66
CA VAL A 33 -0.50 -7.79 6.00
C VAL A 33 -1.25 -9.11 6.18
N VAL A 34 -2.53 -9.18 5.75
CA VAL A 34 -3.33 -10.42 5.83
C VAL A 34 -2.70 -11.53 5.00
N ILE A 35 -2.28 -11.24 3.76
CA ILE A 35 -1.65 -12.23 2.87
C ILE A 35 -0.33 -12.71 3.47
N VAL A 36 0.55 -11.79 3.87
CA VAL A 36 1.87 -12.14 4.42
C VAL A 36 1.72 -12.94 5.71
N THR A 37 0.83 -12.53 6.62
CA THR A 37 0.58 -13.25 7.88
C THR A 37 0.02 -14.65 7.59
N GLY A 38 -0.95 -14.77 6.68
CA GLY A 38 -1.52 -16.06 6.29
C GLY A 38 -0.49 -17.01 5.66
N VAL A 39 0.34 -16.52 4.76
CA VAL A 39 1.44 -17.30 4.14
C VAL A 39 2.46 -17.71 5.19
N SER A 40 2.88 -16.79 6.08
CA SER A 40 3.84 -17.09 7.15
C SER A 40 3.31 -18.14 8.12
N MET A 41 2.03 -18.05 8.53
CA MET A 41 1.40 -19.06 9.39
C MET A 41 1.38 -20.44 8.72
N ARG A 42 0.98 -20.49 7.45
CA ARG A 42 0.96 -21.75 6.70
C ARG A 42 2.35 -22.33 6.56
N PHE A 43 3.31 -21.53 6.15
CA PHE A 43 4.71 -21.95 6.01
C PHE A 43 5.29 -22.48 7.33
N THR A 44 5.09 -21.75 8.43
CA THR A 44 5.58 -22.14 9.75
C THR A 44 4.96 -23.48 10.19
N ASN A 45 3.65 -23.67 10.01
CA ASN A 45 3.00 -24.93 10.37
C ASN A 45 3.54 -26.11 9.55
N THR A 46 3.69 -25.96 8.24
CA THR A 46 4.23 -26.99 7.37
C THR A 46 5.68 -27.31 7.74
N SER A 47 6.52 -26.30 7.90
CA SER A 47 7.94 -26.48 8.24
C SER A 47 8.15 -27.12 9.61
N ILE A 48 7.35 -26.75 10.62
CA ILE A 48 7.43 -27.38 11.95
C ILE A 48 7.00 -28.85 11.86
N PHE A 49 5.95 -29.16 11.12
CA PHE A 49 5.49 -30.52 10.94
C PHE A 49 6.54 -31.38 10.22
N GLU A 50 7.04 -30.94 9.08
CA GLU A 50 8.06 -31.65 8.30
C GLU A 50 9.36 -31.83 9.08
N ASN A 51 9.89 -30.78 9.69
CA ASN A 51 11.12 -30.83 10.48
C ASN A 51 10.96 -31.77 11.70
N SER A 52 9.81 -31.70 12.39
CA SER A 52 9.56 -32.57 13.53
C SER A 52 9.42 -34.04 13.11
N SER A 53 8.72 -34.30 12.02
CA SER A 53 8.60 -35.67 11.47
C SER A 53 9.96 -36.24 11.08
N GLN A 54 10.78 -35.46 10.35
CA GLN A 54 12.11 -35.87 9.94
C GLN A 54 13.04 -36.06 11.13
N TYR A 55 12.98 -35.20 12.13
CA TYR A 55 13.76 -35.35 13.37
C TYR A 55 13.37 -36.59 14.14
N THR A 56 12.06 -36.84 14.31
CA THR A 56 11.56 -38.05 14.97
C THR A 56 12.00 -39.29 14.19
N GLN A 57 11.89 -39.28 12.86
CA GLN A 57 12.34 -40.41 12.04
C GLN A 57 13.83 -40.74 12.25
N THR A 58 14.68 -39.72 12.31
CA THR A 58 16.11 -39.89 12.58
C THR A 58 16.35 -40.51 13.97
N ILE A 59 15.61 -40.06 14.98
CA ILE A 59 15.74 -40.60 16.36
C ILE A 59 15.32 -42.04 16.43
N ILE A 60 14.17 -42.41 15.85
CA ILE A 60 13.72 -43.82 15.91
C ILE A 60 14.61 -44.76 15.09
N GLN A 61 15.20 -44.30 13.98
CA GLN A 61 16.21 -45.08 13.25
C GLN A 61 17.45 -45.32 14.12
N GLN A 62 17.93 -44.27 14.81
CA GLN A 62 19.06 -44.44 15.73
C GLN A 62 18.73 -45.33 16.91
N MET A 63 17.50 -45.22 17.46
CA MET A 63 17.01 -46.12 18.51
C MET A 63 17.01 -47.58 18.03
N ASN A 64 16.49 -47.81 16.82
CA ASN A 64 16.48 -49.12 16.21
C ASN A 64 17.90 -49.71 16.06
N GLN A 65 18.84 -48.91 15.56
CA GLN A 65 20.26 -49.30 15.46
C GLN A 65 20.88 -49.61 16.83
N ASN A 66 20.54 -48.85 17.88
CA ASN A 66 21.01 -49.09 19.23
C ASN A 66 20.45 -50.42 19.78
N ILE A 67 19.16 -50.72 19.50
CA ILE A 67 18.52 -51.98 19.87
C ILE A 67 19.18 -53.14 19.12
N ASP A 68 19.39 -53.00 17.79
CA ASP A 68 20.06 -54.02 17.00
C ASP A 68 21.48 -54.34 17.54
N SER A 69 22.24 -53.27 17.84
CA SER A 69 23.59 -53.44 18.42
C SER A 69 23.58 -54.09 19.80
N TYR A 70 22.54 -53.78 20.59
CA TYR A 70 22.33 -54.39 21.89
C TYR A 70 22.01 -55.89 21.75
N ILE A 71 21.14 -56.26 20.84
CA ILE A 71 20.78 -57.66 20.55
C ILE A 71 21.98 -58.41 19.96
N ASP A 72 22.78 -57.80 19.05
CA ASP A 72 24.04 -58.36 18.55
C ASP A 72 24.98 -58.79 19.69
N TYR A 73 25.13 -57.91 20.67
CA TYR A 73 25.97 -58.23 21.82
C TYR A 73 25.42 -59.45 22.61
N MET A 74 24.10 -59.55 22.83
CA MET A 74 23.49 -60.68 23.50
C MET A 74 23.59 -61.97 22.69
N GLU A 75 23.45 -61.93 21.38
CA GLU A 75 23.65 -63.05 20.47
C GLU A 75 25.07 -63.57 20.53
N ASN A 76 26.07 -62.66 20.61
CA ASN A 76 27.47 -63.06 20.77
C ASN A 76 27.70 -63.84 22.13
N ILE A 77 27.10 -63.37 23.22
CA ILE A 77 27.13 -64.07 24.50
C ILE A 77 26.48 -65.47 24.36
N ALA A 78 25.30 -65.49 23.71
CA ALA A 78 24.60 -66.77 23.52
C ALA A 78 25.43 -67.73 22.66
N TYR A 79 26.13 -67.24 21.65
CA TYR A 79 27.03 -68.04 20.83
C TYR A 79 28.21 -68.63 21.66
N LEU A 80 28.88 -67.78 22.41
CA LEU A 80 30.04 -68.16 23.23
C LEU A 80 29.66 -69.23 24.26
N ILE A 81 28.55 -69.01 24.95
CA ILE A 81 28.12 -70.01 26.00
C ILE A 81 27.62 -71.29 25.36
N SER A 82 26.82 -71.25 24.31
CA SER A 82 26.30 -72.47 23.67
C SER A 82 27.39 -73.31 23.00
N SER A 83 28.54 -72.70 22.71
CA SER A 83 29.71 -73.36 22.09
C SER A 83 30.75 -73.86 23.14
N ASN A 84 30.56 -73.53 24.42
CA ASN A 84 31.47 -73.89 25.50
C ASN A 84 31.47 -75.38 25.75
N GLU A 85 32.63 -76.00 25.92
CA GLU A 85 32.77 -77.42 26.15
C GLU A 85 32.16 -77.87 27.50
N ASP A 86 32.38 -77.12 28.56
CA ASP A 86 31.78 -77.39 29.84
C ASP A 86 30.25 -77.45 29.78
N VAL A 87 29.63 -76.57 28.98
CA VAL A 87 28.17 -76.50 28.74
C VAL A 87 27.71 -77.70 27.93
N GLN A 88 28.46 -78.12 26.92
CA GLN A 88 28.18 -79.31 26.12
C GLN A 88 28.24 -80.56 26.99
N ASP A 89 29.30 -80.70 27.75
CA ASP A 89 29.49 -81.85 28.64
C ASP A 89 28.42 -81.92 29.75
N TYR A 90 28.07 -80.76 30.34
CA TYR A 90 27.01 -80.72 31.36
C TYR A 90 25.64 -81.13 30.82
N LEU A 91 25.31 -80.77 29.61
CA LEU A 91 24.00 -81.05 29.04
C LEU A 91 23.87 -82.46 28.47
N PHE A 92 24.96 -82.98 27.87
CA PHE A 92 24.88 -84.22 27.07
C PHE A 92 25.68 -85.42 27.59
N SER A 93 26.66 -85.24 28.48
CA SER A 93 27.39 -86.33 29.08
C SER A 93 26.55 -87.03 30.12
N ASP A 94 26.77 -88.33 30.27
CA ASP A 94 26.11 -89.14 31.31
C ASP A 94 26.58 -88.82 32.74
N GLU A 95 27.83 -88.40 32.89
CA GLU A 95 28.42 -88.00 34.17
C GLU A 95 28.35 -86.50 34.38
N ILE A 96 28.01 -86.03 35.59
CA ILE A 96 28.00 -84.59 35.94
C ILE A 96 29.36 -84.22 36.53
N ASP A 97 30.17 -83.52 35.80
CA ASP A 97 31.40 -82.93 36.33
C ASP A 97 31.06 -81.69 37.21
N SER A 98 31.33 -81.86 38.51
CA SER A 98 31.09 -80.79 39.49
C SER A 98 31.99 -79.59 39.29
N GLU A 99 33.17 -79.74 38.73
CA GLU A 99 34.11 -78.66 38.45
C GLU A 99 33.68 -77.86 37.18
N GLY A 100 33.26 -78.56 36.14
CA GLY A 100 32.67 -78.01 34.97
C GLY A 100 31.41 -77.21 35.29
N ARG A 101 30.52 -77.76 36.08
CA ARG A 101 29.35 -77.07 36.60
C ARG A 101 29.72 -75.76 37.32
N TYR A 102 30.72 -75.74 38.15
CA TYR A 102 31.20 -74.58 38.87
C TYR A 102 31.74 -73.52 37.90
N ARG A 103 32.52 -73.93 36.90
CA ARG A 103 33.04 -72.99 35.85
C ARG A 103 31.90 -72.31 35.05
N ILE A 104 30.86 -73.08 34.71
CA ILE A 104 29.69 -72.51 33.99
C ILE A 104 28.98 -71.45 34.87
N LEU A 105 28.71 -71.83 36.16
CA LEU A 105 28.06 -70.89 37.08
C LEU A 105 28.87 -69.59 37.26
N LYS A 106 30.20 -69.70 37.33
CA LYS A 106 31.08 -68.58 37.45
C LYS A 106 31.08 -67.66 36.16
N GLN A 107 30.97 -68.31 35.00
CA GLN A 107 30.75 -67.55 33.75
C GLN A 107 29.42 -66.78 33.76
N PHE A 108 28.33 -67.45 34.20
CA PHE A 108 27.04 -66.82 34.33
C PHE A 108 27.06 -65.63 35.33
N GLU A 109 27.73 -65.84 36.48
CA GLU A 109 27.96 -64.77 37.46
C GLU A 109 28.70 -63.60 36.85
N THR A 110 29.78 -63.86 36.09
CA THR A 110 30.53 -62.80 35.38
C THR A 110 29.67 -62.04 34.39
N ILE A 111 28.78 -62.71 33.65
CA ILE A 111 27.84 -62.07 32.73
C ILE A 111 26.86 -61.17 33.48
N LEU A 112 26.26 -61.67 34.58
CA LEU A 112 25.32 -60.94 35.41
C LEU A 112 25.96 -59.76 36.14
N ASP A 113 27.19 -59.88 36.63
CA ASP A 113 27.94 -58.84 37.30
C ASP A 113 28.40 -57.74 36.31
N SER A 114 28.67 -58.17 35.08
CA SER A 114 29.06 -57.19 34.01
C SER A 114 27.89 -56.37 33.52
N ARG A 115 26.64 -56.80 33.76
CA ARG A 115 25.46 -56.16 33.18
C ARG A 115 24.24 -56.26 34.08
N SER A 116 23.78 -55.11 34.56
CA SER A 116 22.58 -55.02 35.41
C SER A 116 21.26 -55.18 34.65
N ASP A 117 21.30 -55.19 33.34
CA ASP A 117 20.15 -55.33 32.43
C ASP A 117 19.80 -56.78 32.12
N ILE A 118 20.66 -57.76 32.51
CA ILE A 118 20.38 -59.16 32.42
C ILE A 118 19.77 -59.63 33.74
N ARG A 119 18.62 -60.34 33.68
CA ARG A 119 17.92 -60.81 34.85
C ARG A 119 18.32 -62.27 35.21
N ASN A 120 18.26 -63.12 34.22
CA ASN A 120 18.62 -64.53 34.38
C ASN A 120 19.45 -64.97 33.17
N VAL A 121 20.35 -65.93 33.44
CA VAL A 121 21.11 -66.64 32.40
C VAL A 121 21.08 -68.14 32.77
N GLY A 122 20.83 -68.99 31.78
CA GLY A 122 20.78 -70.42 32.04
C GLY A 122 20.85 -71.29 30.81
N VAL A 123 21.12 -72.54 31.06
CA VAL A 123 21.06 -73.65 30.09
C VAL A 123 20.12 -74.77 30.58
N ILE A 124 19.37 -75.30 29.65
CA ILE A 124 18.39 -76.39 29.93
C ILE A 124 18.56 -77.44 28.87
N GLY A 125 18.77 -78.67 29.31
CA GLY A 125 18.80 -79.80 28.41
C GLY A 125 17.43 -80.45 28.25
N LYS A 126 17.21 -81.14 27.15
CA LYS A 126 15.98 -81.91 26.86
C LYS A 126 15.76 -83.04 27.88
N SER A 127 16.85 -83.53 28.50
CA SER A 127 16.82 -84.47 29.59
C SER A 127 16.24 -83.95 30.92
N GLY A 128 15.90 -82.63 30.98
CA GLY A 128 15.45 -81.94 32.20
C GLY A 128 16.58 -81.39 33.07
N ARG A 129 17.83 -81.52 32.67
CA ARG A 129 18.98 -80.92 33.38
C ARG A 129 18.89 -79.41 33.19
N MET A 130 18.97 -78.67 34.28
CA MET A 130 18.93 -77.21 34.26
C MET A 130 20.08 -76.62 35.07
N LEU A 131 20.73 -75.63 34.53
CA LEU A 131 21.70 -74.82 35.25
C LEU A 131 21.41 -73.37 35.01
N ILE A 132 21.01 -72.69 36.06
CA ILE A 132 20.58 -71.30 36.00
C ILE A 132 21.30 -70.49 37.07
N ASN A 133 21.87 -69.39 36.76
CA ASN A 133 22.38 -68.48 37.78
C ASN A 133 21.23 -67.59 38.29
N ASN A 134 20.83 -67.88 39.50
CA ASN A 134 19.74 -67.22 40.22
C ASN A 134 20.13 -66.77 41.62
N GLY A 135 21.43 -66.76 41.93
CA GLY A 135 21.94 -66.54 43.28
C GLY A 135 21.49 -67.66 44.21
N SER A 136 20.81 -67.35 45.29
CA SER A 136 20.31 -68.32 46.29
C SER A 136 18.86 -68.79 46.07
N LYS A 137 18.23 -68.42 44.94
CA LYS A 137 16.81 -68.64 44.68
C LYS A 137 16.57 -70.01 44.07
N SER A 138 15.43 -70.66 44.39
CA SER A 138 15.07 -71.95 43.85
C SER A 138 14.51 -71.86 42.44
N VAL A 139 14.93 -72.79 41.59
CA VAL A 139 14.37 -72.95 40.23
C VAL A 139 13.00 -73.60 40.35
N ASN A 140 12.06 -73.19 39.51
CA ASN A 140 10.74 -73.80 39.42
C ASN A 140 10.81 -75.06 38.54
N HIS A 141 10.94 -76.20 39.18
CA HIS A 141 11.00 -77.50 38.52
C HIS A 141 9.65 -77.97 37.98
N ASP A 142 8.54 -77.39 38.41
CA ASP A 142 7.19 -77.69 37.94
C ASP A 142 6.82 -76.91 36.63
N LEU A 143 7.70 -76.07 36.14
CA LEU A 143 7.47 -75.30 34.91
C LEU A 143 7.46 -76.25 33.70
N ASN A 144 6.33 -76.29 33.00
CA ASN A 144 6.26 -76.99 31.72
C ASN A 144 6.98 -76.19 30.63
N LEU A 145 8.20 -76.57 30.30
CA LEU A 145 9.04 -75.86 29.29
C LEU A 145 8.44 -75.90 27.89
N ASN A 146 7.69 -76.93 27.52
CA ASN A 146 7.07 -77.07 26.22
C ASN A 146 5.94 -76.05 25.99
N THR A 147 5.47 -75.38 27.03
CA THR A 147 4.51 -74.28 26.94
C THR A 147 5.17 -72.91 26.86
N GLN A 148 6.48 -72.83 27.02
CA GLN A 148 7.26 -71.64 27.01
C GLN A 148 7.70 -71.32 25.57
N GLU A 149 7.27 -70.22 25.05
CA GLU A 149 7.54 -69.82 23.66
C GLU A 149 9.04 -69.67 23.36
N TRP A 150 9.78 -69.02 24.25
CA TRP A 150 11.23 -68.86 24.13
C TRP A 150 11.98 -70.21 24.07
N TYR A 151 11.50 -71.26 24.74
CA TYR A 151 12.11 -72.58 24.74
C TYR A 151 11.78 -73.33 23.45
N THR A 152 10.52 -73.37 23.07
CA THR A 152 10.06 -74.07 21.87
C THR A 152 10.58 -73.45 20.59
N GLN A 153 10.63 -72.15 20.53
CA GLN A 153 11.20 -71.39 19.37
C GLN A 153 12.71 -71.73 19.23
N ALA A 154 13.49 -71.68 20.29
CA ALA A 154 14.90 -71.98 20.24
C ALA A 154 15.21 -73.40 19.72
N LEU A 155 14.44 -74.40 20.12
CA LEU A 155 14.58 -75.75 19.62
C LEU A 155 14.21 -75.88 18.14
N ASN A 156 13.16 -75.22 17.70
CA ASN A 156 12.64 -75.31 16.35
C ASN A 156 13.31 -74.34 15.34
N SER A 157 14.06 -73.39 15.82
CA SER A 157 14.77 -72.43 14.93
C SER A 157 15.84 -73.20 14.13
N PRO A 158 15.89 -73.00 12.78
CA PRO A 158 16.89 -73.72 11.97
C PRO A 158 18.31 -73.29 12.28
N GLU A 159 18.58 -72.00 12.41
CA GLU A 159 19.90 -71.47 12.78
C GLU A 159 19.73 -70.08 13.52
N GLY A 160 20.64 -69.86 14.48
CA GLY A 160 20.66 -68.59 15.23
C GLY A 160 19.81 -68.61 16.52
N PRO A 161 19.98 -67.51 17.27
CA PRO A 161 19.16 -67.30 18.47
C PRO A 161 17.74 -66.81 18.05
N THR A 162 16.80 -66.95 18.97
CA THR A 162 15.43 -66.46 18.86
C THR A 162 15.17 -65.46 19.95
N LEU A 163 14.37 -64.44 19.61
CA LEU A 163 14.01 -63.35 20.52
C LEU A 163 12.50 -63.35 20.68
N THR A 164 12.02 -63.36 21.89
CA THR A 164 10.58 -63.37 22.18
C THR A 164 10.10 -62.00 22.54
N SER A 165 8.79 -61.73 22.36
CA SER A 165 8.14 -60.56 22.90
C SER A 165 8.18 -60.54 24.42
N SER A 166 7.84 -59.39 25.06
CA SER A 166 7.83 -59.31 26.51
C SER A 166 6.81 -60.31 27.14
N HIS A 167 7.27 -61.03 28.12
CA HIS A 167 6.42 -61.98 28.82
C HIS A 167 6.80 -62.11 30.32
N VAL A 168 5.93 -62.72 31.09
CA VAL A 168 6.20 -62.98 32.51
C VAL A 168 7.01 -64.24 32.62
N GLN A 169 8.23 -64.13 33.16
CA GLN A 169 9.09 -65.32 33.38
C GLN A 169 8.72 -66.06 34.68
N HIS A 170 8.57 -67.38 34.58
CA HIS A 170 8.20 -68.27 35.71
C HIS A 170 9.29 -69.21 36.11
N ILE A 171 10.51 -69.06 35.58
CA ILE A 171 11.59 -70.03 35.78
C ILE A 171 12.17 -70.04 37.22
N ILE A 172 12.03 -68.93 37.94
CA ILE A 172 12.42 -68.77 39.32
C ILE A 172 11.17 -68.84 40.20
N SER A 173 11.19 -69.74 41.21
CA SER A 173 10.06 -69.88 42.13
C SER A 173 9.82 -68.62 42.93
N GLY A 174 8.55 -68.13 42.91
CA GLY A 174 8.12 -66.92 43.63
C GLY A 174 8.42 -65.60 42.96
N GLU A 175 9.09 -65.60 41.81
CA GLU A 175 9.31 -64.37 40.99
C GLU A 175 8.52 -64.45 39.71
N ARG A 176 8.04 -63.25 39.28
CA ARG A 176 7.28 -63.10 38.05
C ARG A 176 7.69 -61.79 37.34
N PRO A 177 9.00 -61.68 37.00
CA PRO A 177 9.45 -60.44 36.29
C PRO A 177 8.97 -60.44 34.84
N TRP A 178 8.69 -59.24 34.33
CA TRP A 178 8.57 -59.04 32.91
C TRP A 178 9.96 -59.00 32.26
N VAL A 179 10.16 -59.89 31.27
CA VAL A 179 11.43 -60.09 30.59
C VAL A 179 11.21 -60.22 29.09
N ILE A 180 12.28 -59.98 28.34
CA ILE A 180 12.43 -60.37 26.94
C ILE A 180 13.50 -61.45 26.93
N THR A 181 13.19 -62.59 26.38
CA THR A 181 14.13 -63.73 26.41
C THR A 181 14.76 -63.91 25.05
N LEU A 182 16.09 -63.79 25.01
CA LEU A 182 16.91 -64.26 23.88
C LEU A 182 17.30 -65.73 24.21
N SER A 183 16.98 -66.62 23.31
CA SER A 183 17.25 -68.05 23.48
C SER A 183 17.92 -68.66 22.24
N ARG A 184 18.78 -69.65 22.46
CA ARG A 184 19.51 -70.37 21.41
C ARG A 184 19.52 -71.86 21.64
N GLY A 185 19.11 -72.61 20.63
CA GLY A 185 19.19 -74.04 20.67
C GLY A 185 20.65 -74.55 20.62
N ILE A 186 20.99 -75.46 21.52
CA ILE A 186 22.31 -76.13 21.61
C ILE A 186 22.20 -77.49 20.97
N ARG A 187 23.10 -77.79 20.04
CA ARG A 187 23.19 -79.14 19.40
C ARG A 187 24.19 -80.01 20.13
N ASP A 188 23.84 -81.28 20.31
CA ASP A 188 24.80 -82.23 20.73
C ASP A 188 25.85 -82.51 19.64
N ARG A 189 27.12 -82.29 19.97
CA ARG A 189 28.24 -82.49 19.04
C ARG A 189 28.66 -83.91 18.90
N SER A 190 28.32 -84.74 19.86
CA SER A 190 28.70 -86.19 19.94
C SER A 190 27.62 -87.13 19.41
N GLY A 191 26.38 -86.60 19.17
CA GLY A 191 25.22 -87.41 18.90
C GLY A 191 24.51 -87.15 17.59
N SER A 192 23.16 -87.06 17.63
CA SER A 192 22.25 -86.95 16.49
C SER A 192 22.38 -85.67 15.65
N GLY A 193 23.07 -84.65 16.16
CA GLY A 193 23.13 -83.33 15.56
C GLY A 193 21.83 -82.55 15.72
N GLU A 194 20.81 -83.10 16.39
CA GLU A 194 19.59 -82.35 16.74
C GLU A 194 19.84 -81.41 17.91
N LYS A 195 18.96 -80.35 17.98
CA LYS A 195 18.98 -79.44 19.13
C LYS A 195 18.35 -80.10 20.33
N GLU A 196 19.12 -80.36 21.34
CA GLU A 196 18.70 -81.07 22.56
C GLU A 196 18.85 -80.23 23.83
N GLY A 197 19.37 -79.04 23.70
CA GLY A 197 19.48 -78.08 24.78
C GLY A 197 19.13 -76.66 24.33
N VAL A 198 18.86 -75.80 25.30
CA VAL A 198 18.57 -74.39 25.10
C VAL A 198 19.39 -73.55 26.07
N PHE A 199 20.15 -72.61 25.55
CA PHE A 199 20.68 -71.48 26.29
C PHE A 199 19.68 -70.30 26.23
N PHE A 200 19.50 -69.57 27.33
CA PHE A 200 18.64 -68.44 27.39
C PHE A 200 19.25 -67.33 28.24
N ILE A 201 18.95 -66.08 27.85
CA ILE A 201 19.20 -64.86 28.59
C ILE A 201 17.89 -64.09 28.72
N ASP A 202 17.47 -63.81 29.95
CA ASP A 202 16.34 -62.96 30.23
C ASP A 202 16.82 -61.51 30.38
N LEU A 203 16.42 -60.68 29.46
CA LEU A 203 16.70 -59.24 29.49
C LEU A 203 15.66 -58.57 30.36
N ASN A 204 16.12 -57.66 31.25
CA ASN A 204 15.22 -56.87 32.06
C ASN A 204 14.43 -55.93 31.15
N TYR A 205 13.12 -55.89 31.31
CA TYR A 205 12.24 -54.96 30.61
C TYR A 205 12.74 -53.51 30.69
N SER A 206 13.34 -53.10 31.83
CA SER A 206 13.93 -51.75 32.01
C SER A 206 15.13 -51.44 31.10
N ALA A 207 15.80 -52.48 30.56
CA ALA A 207 16.90 -52.27 29.61
C ALA A 207 16.39 -51.63 28.29
N ILE A 208 15.29 -52.18 27.78
CA ILE A 208 14.63 -51.65 26.57
C ILE A 208 13.95 -50.31 26.88
N SER A 209 13.32 -50.18 28.08
CA SER A 209 12.79 -48.90 28.53
C SER A 209 13.83 -47.77 28.48
N GLY A 210 15.03 -48.04 29.01
CA GLY A 210 16.12 -47.07 29.03
C GLY A 210 16.57 -46.63 27.63
N LEU A 211 16.53 -47.54 26.64
CA LEU A 211 16.82 -47.18 25.23
C LEU A 211 15.70 -46.36 24.60
N CYS A 212 14.44 -46.63 24.96
CA CYS A 212 13.28 -45.91 24.46
C CYS A 212 13.11 -44.52 25.11
N ASP A 213 13.30 -44.42 26.43
CA ASP A 213 13.08 -43.19 27.20
C ASP A 213 14.08 -42.09 26.88
N GLN A 214 15.31 -42.45 26.46
CA GLN A 214 16.35 -41.48 26.06
C GLN A 214 16.06 -40.77 24.73
N SER A 215 15.10 -41.24 23.96
CA SER A 215 14.92 -40.89 22.57
C SER A 215 13.53 -40.32 22.24
N THR A 216 12.67 -40.08 23.23
CA THR A 216 11.33 -39.54 22.97
C THR A 216 11.35 -38.07 22.61
N VAL A 217 10.61 -37.70 21.54
CA VAL A 217 10.45 -36.33 21.08
C VAL A 217 9.27 -35.66 21.77
N GLY A 218 9.55 -34.64 22.58
CA GLY A 218 8.51 -33.87 23.30
C GLY A 218 8.27 -34.38 24.73
N THR A 219 7.34 -33.73 25.43
CA THR A 219 7.04 -34.03 26.85
C THR A 219 5.94 -35.08 27.03
N LYS A 220 5.20 -35.39 25.99
CA LYS A 220 4.06 -36.31 25.98
C LYS A 220 4.12 -37.37 24.89
N GLY A 221 5.15 -37.36 24.05
CA GLY A 221 5.44 -38.41 23.11
C GLY A 221 5.99 -39.65 23.83
N TYR A 222 5.84 -40.82 23.25
CA TYR A 222 6.38 -42.08 23.77
C TYR A 222 6.73 -43.03 22.62
N ALA A 223 7.77 -43.83 22.84
CA ALA A 223 8.12 -44.87 21.90
C ALA A 223 7.64 -46.21 22.41
N PHE A 224 7.27 -47.11 21.51
CA PHE A 224 6.93 -48.50 21.79
C PHE A 224 7.48 -49.42 20.68
N ILE A 225 7.56 -50.70 20.97
CA ILE A 225 8.14 -51.68 20.06
C ILE A 225 7.15 -52.79 19.84
N LEU A 226 6.96 -53.18 18.58
CA LEU A 226 6.17 -54.35 18.17
C LEU A 226 7.08 -55.41 17.58
N ASP A 227 6.69 -56.68 17.71
CA ASP A 227 7.31 -57.78 16.97
C ASP A 227 6.73 -57.88 15.53
N ALA A 228 7.24 -58.84 14.75
CA ALA A 228 6.79 -59.07 13.37
C ALA A 228 5.30 -59.49 13.27
N ASN A 229 4.68 -59.93 14.34
CA ASN A 229 3.28 -60.33 14.40
C ASN A 229 2.38 -59.21 14.96
N GLY A 230 2.96 -58.07 15.32
CA GLY A 230 2.24 -56.97 15.95
C GLY A 230 2.04 -57.12 17.46
N ASN A 231 2.71 -58.09 18.12
CA ASN A 231 2.68 -58.15 19.57
C ASN A 231 3.57 -57.09 20.18
N ILE A 232 3.20 -56.62 21.37
CA ILE A 232 3.94 -55.58 22.07
C ILE A 232 5.18 -56.17 22.74
N VAL A 233 6.35 -55.76 22.25
CA VAL A 233 7.64 -56.05 22.86
C VAL A 233 7.92 -55.11 24.02
N TYR A 234 7.65 -53.80 23.82
CA TYR A 234 7.80 -52.76 24.83
C TYR A 234 6.74 -51.68 24.66
N HIS A 235 6.15 -51.26 25.77
CA HIS A 235 5.29 -50.07 25.80
C HIS A 235 5.38 -49.39 27.18
N PRO A 236 5.56 -48.07 27.28
CA PRO A 236 5.71 -47.38 28.58
C PRO A 236 4.47 -47.46 29.46
N GLN A 237 3.31 -47.70 28.87
CA GLN A 237 2.02 -47.86 29.55
C GLN A 237 1.46 -49.29 29.44
N GLN A 238 2.33 -50.29 29.48
CA GLN A 238 1.98 -51.69 29.22
C GLN A 238 0.87 -52.23 30.15
N GLN A 239 0.83 -51.79 31.40
CA GLN A 239 -0.24 -52.18 32.33
C GLN A 239 -1.62 -51.66 31.91
N GLN A 240 -1.67 -50.47 31.29
CA GLN A 240 -2.92 -49.88 30.81
C GLN A 240 -3.42 -50.59 29.54
N LEU A 241 -2.52 -50.96 28.66
CA LEU A 241 -2.83 -51.75 27.47
C LEU A 241 -3.30 -53.17 27.84
N TYR A 242 -2.61 -53.82 28.77
CA TYR A 242 -3.00 -55.16 29.24
C TYR A 242 -4.41 -55.18 29.87
N ASN A 243 -4.82 -54.09 30.49
CA ASN A 243 -6.15 -53.91 31.06
C ASN A 243 -7.17 -53.32 30.07
N GLU A 244 -6.86 -53.22 28.76
CA GLU A 244 -7.71 -52.64 27.70
C GLU A 244 -8.14 -51.20 27.97
N LEU A 245 -7.46 -50.50 28.87
CA LEU A 245 -7.75 -49.09 29.19
C LEU A 245 -7.22 -48.13 28.12
N GLN A 246 -6.29 -48.60 27.29
CA GLN A 246 -5.73 -47.84 26.18
C GLN A 246 -5.52 -48.78 24.99
N THR A 247 -5.78 -48.28 23.77
CA THR A 247 -5.55 -49.04 22.53
C THR A 247 -4.67 -48.23 21.58
N GLU A 248 -3.75 -48.91 20.91
CA GLU A 248 -2.96 -48.38 19.83
C GLU A 248 -3.47 -48.91 18.49
N ASN A 249 -3.27 -48.12 17.42
CA ASN A 249 -3.68 -48.51 16.07
C ASN A 249 -2.63 -49.48 15.43
N ILE A 250 -2.38 -50.63 16.09
CA ILE A 250 -1.35 -51.59 15.69
C ILE A 250 -1.57 -52.08 14.25
N SER A 251 -2.81 -52.37 13.86
CA SER A 251 -3.12 -52.82 12.50
C SER A 251 -2.68 -51.79 11.44
N LEU A 252 -2.94 -50.51 11.67
CA LEU A 252 -2.54 -49.45 10.77
C LEU A 252 -1.01 -49.35 10.65
N ILE A 253 -0.28 -49.53 11.76
CA ILE A 253 1.17 -49.46 11.80
C ILE A 253 1.80 -50.63 11.06
N MET A 254 1.20 -51.84 11.19
CA MET A 254 1.71 -53.06 10.55
C MET A 254 1.40 -53.09 9.04
N ASP A 255 0.25 -52.54 8.63
CA ASP A 255 -0.23 -52.61 7.25
C ASP A 255 0.36 -51.50 6.36
N THR A 256 1.02 -50.50 6.91
CA THR A 256 1.59 -49.39 6.14
C THR A 256 3.05 -49.64 5.75
N ASP A 257 3.40 -49.22 4.52
CA ASP A 257 4.80 -49.16 4.06
C ASP A 257 5.44 -47.79 4.31
N GLU A 258 4.65 -46.79 4.77
CA GLU A 258 5.14 -45.44 5.01
C GLU A 258 5.90 -45.34 6.33
N ASP A 259 6.96 -44.56 6.34
CA ASP A 259 7.76 -44.28 7.54
C ASP A 259 7.03 -43.41 8.56
N THR A 260 5.96 -42.70 8.15
CA THR A 260 5.17 -41.83 9.02
C THR A 260 3.69 -41.92 8.68
N VAL A 261 2.84 -42.10 9.71
CA VAL A 261 1.39 -42.18 9.56
C VAL A 261 0.70 -41.20 10.50
N LEU A 262 -0.19 -40.38 9.94
CA LEU A 262 -1.02 -39.45 10.71
C LEU A 262 -2.41 -40.05 10.94
N THR A 263 -2.82 -40.18 12.20
CA THR A 263 -4.16 -40.67 12.57
C THR A 263 -4.96 -39.59 13.28
N GLY A 264 -6.27 -39.59 13.07
CA GLY A 264 -7.17 -38.61 13.69
C GLY A 264 -7.21 -37.27 12.93
N THR A 265 -8.13 -36.41 13.34
CA THR A 265 -8.32 -35.09 12.71
C THR A 265 -8.06 -33.95 13.69
N GLY A 266 -7.35 -32.92 13.23
CA GLY A 266 -7.12 -31.71 14.00
C GLY A 266 -6.25 -31.89 15.24
N ASN A 267 -6.67 -31.34 16.37
CA ASN A 267 -5.90 -31.29 17.62
C ASN A 267 -5.72 -32.63 18.34
N ASN A 268 -6.48 -33.65 17.98
CA ASN A 268 -6.42 -34.98 18.60
C ASN A 268 -5.67 -36.00 17.71
N GLY A 269 -5.04 -35.54 16.65
CA GLY A 269 -4.22 -36.40 15.79
C GLY A 269 -2.98 -36.93 16.52
N LYS A 270 -2.62 -38.18 16.23
CA LYS A 270 -1.35 -38.81 16.61
C LYS A 270 -0.52 -38.99 15.35
N LEU A 271 0.75 -38.61 15.41
CA LEU A 271 1.74 -38.88 14.37
C LEU A 271 2.53 -40.10 14.84
N TYR A 272 2.47 -41.18 14.09
CA TYR A 272 3.32 -42.36 14.28
C TYR A 272 4.50 -42.25 13.32
N SER A 273 5.71 -42.29 13.85
CA SER A 273 6.93 -42.46 13.07
C SER A 273 7.40 -43.92 13.28
N ILE A 274 7.75 -44.60 12.19
CA ILE A 274 7.93 -46.06 12.15
C ILE A 274 9.33 -46.37 11.64
N SER A 275 10.05 -47.30 12.33
CA SER A 275 11.32 -47.83 11.87
C SER A 275 11.33 -49.34 12.09
N ARG A 276 11.56 -50.09 11.01
CA ARG A 276 11.60 -51.56 11.05
C ARG A 276 13.04 -52.03 11.07
N SER A 277 13.34 -53.02 11.90
CA SER A 277 14.63 -53.71 11.94
C SER A 277 14.55 -54.97 11.08
N ASP A 278 15.43 -55.06 10.07
CA ASP A 278 15.61 -56.27 9.27
C ASP A 278 16.25 -57.41 10.09
N LYS A 279 16.92 -57.05 11.18
CA LYS A 279 17.65 -58.00 12.02
C LYS A 279 16.72 -58.69 13.01
N THR A 280 16.02 -57.91 13.83
CA THR A 280 15.16 -58.43 14.90
C THR A 280 13.74 -58.73 14.45
N GLY A 281 13.34 -58.18 13.29
CA GLY A 281 11.95 -58.13 12.84
C GLY A 281 11.08 -57.19 13.66
N TRP A 282 11.68 -56.41 14.56
CA TRP A 282 10.95 -55.47 15.41
C TRP A 282 10.64 -54.17 14.69
N THR A 283 9.52 -53.60 15.04
CA THR A 283 9.07 -52.31 14.56
C THR A 283 9.09 -51.32 15.72
N VAL A 284 10.00 -50.37 15.67
CA VAL A 284 10.09 -49.27 16.63
C VAL A 284 9.17 -48.16 16.18
N VAL A 285 8.28 -47.68 17.05
CA VAL A 285 7.26 -46.68 16.75
C VAL A 285 7.34 -45.55 17.76
N ASP A 286 7.50 -44.33 17.30
CA ASP A 286 7.28 -43.13 18.14
C ASP A 286 5.87 -42.62 17.91
N CYS A 287 5.18 -42.34 19.00
CA CYS A 287 3.84 -41.78 19.00
C CYS A 287 3.88 -40.35 19.55
N THR A 288 3.78 -39.37 18.65
CA THR A 288 3.79 -37.97 19.03
C THR A 288 2.40 -37.34 18.81
N ASN A 289 1.94 -36.56 19.79
CA ASN A 289 0.64 -35.88 19.68
C ASN A 289 0.78 -34.61 18.82
N VAL A 290 0.00 -34.52 17.74
CA VAL A 290 -0.01 -33.36 16.82
C VAL A 290 -0.27 -32.04 17.57
N ARG A 291 -1.09 -32.07 18.62
CA ARG A 291 -1.34 -30.88 19.46
C ARG A 291 -0.08 -30.36 20.12
N GLU A 292 0.84 -31.20 20.48
CA GLU A 292 2.11 -30.83 21.11
C GLU A 292 3.08 -30.26 20.09
N LEU A 293 3.20 -30.88 18.92
CA LEU A 293 3.99 -30.36 17.80
C LEU A 293 3.54 -28.92 17.42
N LEU A 294 2.23 -28.72 17.34
CA LEU A 294 1.67 -27.41 17.01
C LEU A 294 1.68 -26.41 18.18
N SER A 295 1.96 -26.84 19.41
CA SER A 295 1.99 -25.92 20.57
C SER A 295 3.08 -24.85 20.44
N LYS A 296 4.26 -25.24 19.97
CA LYS A 296 5.38 -24.33 19.67
C LYS A 296 5.04 -23.37 18.51
N SER A 297 4.28 -23.87 17.53
CA SER A 297 3.77 -23.04 16.43
C SER A 297 2.81 -21.94 16.91
N ARG A 298 1.99 -22.21 17.94
CA ARG A 298 1.05 -21.21 18.51
C ARG A 298 1.77 -19.99 19.10
N GLN A 299 2.91 -20.18 19.70
CA GLN A 299 3.71 -19.08 20.21
C GLN A 299 4.23 -18.19 19.06
N ALA A 300 4.75 -18.80 18.00
CA ALA A 300 5.13 -18.07 16.78
C ALA A 300 3.93 -17.36 16.13
N GLN A 301 2.78 -18.04 16.06
CA GLN A 301 1.55 -17.44 15.52
C GLN A 301 1.08 -16.23 16.32
N SER A 302 1.16 -16.25 17.65
CA SER A 302 0.81 -15.10 18.48
C SER A 302 1.72 -13.89 18.21
N ILE A 303 3.01 -14.14 17.96
CA ILE A 303 3.95 -13.10 17.58
C ILE A 303 3.59 -12.51 16.20
N TYR A 304 3.25 -13.37 15.21
CA TYR A 304 2.82 -12.88 13.90
C TYR A 304 1.55 -12.04 13.97
N VAL A 305 0.56 -12.45 14.76
CA VAL A 305 -0.68 -11.67 14.96
C VAL A 305 -0.36 -10.34 15.65
N LEU A 306 0.47 -10.34 16.69
CA LEU A 306 0.85 -9.12 17.40
C LEU A 306 1.58 -8.15 16.46
N THR A 307 2.58 -8.63 15.71
CA THR A 307 3.31 -7.80 14.73
C THR A 307 2.40 -7.29 13.62
N ALA A 308 1.46 -8.12 13.13
CA ALA A 308 0.47 -7.71 12.16
C ALA A 308 -0.42 -6.56 12.67
N VAL A 309 -0.90 -6.66 13.92
CA VAL A 309 -1.70 -5.60 14.55
C VAL A 309 -0.90 -4.30 14.68
N VAL A 310 0.36 -4.39 15.15
CA VAL A 310 1.23 -3.21 15.26
C VAL A 310 1.47 -2.57 13.89
N LEU A 311 1.77 -3.37 12.87
CA LEU A 311 1.98 -2.88 11.50
C LEU A 311 0.73 -2.19 10.94
N VAL A 312 -0.46 -2.75 11.18
CA VAL A 312 -1.73 -2.11 10.76
C VAL A 312 -1.93 -0.77 11.45
N ILE A 313 -1.68 -0.68 12.76
CA ILE A 313 -1.81 0.58 13.50
C ILE A 313 -0.83 1.63 12.94
N VAL A 314 0.44 1.27 12.78
CA VAL A 314 1.47 2.17 12.20
C VAL A 314 1.07 2.61 10.79
N ALA A 315 0.60 1.70 9.96
CA ALA A 315 0.17 1.99 8.60
C ALA A 315 -1.05 2.93 8.55
N LEU A 316 -2.02 2.75 9.45
CA LEU A 316 -3.18 3.64 9.55
C LEU A 316 -2.78 5.05 10.00
N LEU A 317 -1.87 5.16 10.98
CA LEU A 317 -1.33 6.45 11.42
C LEU A 317 -0.55 7.13 10.30
N PHE A 318 0.31 6.39 9.61
CA PHE A 318 1.06 6.90 8.47
C PHE A 318 0.17 7.32 7.30
N SER A 319 -0.84 6.50 6.97
CA SER A 319 -1.83 6.82 5.94
C SER A 319 -2.60 8.11 6.27
N ARG A 320 -3.00 8.29 7.54
CA ARG A 320 -3.64 9.53 8.01
C ARG A 320 -2.70 10.74 7.90
N PHE A 321 -1.43 10.55 8.27
CA PHE A 321 -0.42 11.61 8.15
C PHE A 321 -0.22 12.00 6.68
N MET A 322 0.00 11.05 5.78
CA MET A 322 0.16 11.28 4.34
C MET A 322 -1.07 11.94 3.70
N ALA A 323 -2.25 11.42 4.03
CA ALA A 323 -3.50 11.99 3.52
C ALA A 323 -3.68 13.46 3.93
N ARG A 324 -3.32 13.82 5.17
CA ARG A 324 -3.35 15.21 5.63
C ARG A 324 -2.26 16.07 4.99
N SER A 325 -1.05 15.56 4.89
CA SER A 325 0.10 16.28 4.31
C SER A 325 -0.13 16.68 2.85
N ILE A 326 -0.85 15.86 2.08
CA ILE A 326 -1.17 16.16 0.67
C ILE A 326 -2.45 16.99 0.55
N THR A 327 -3.50 16.63 1.29
CA THR A 327 -4.84 17.19 1.06
C THR A 327 -5.01 18.58 1.67
N LEU A 328 -4.43 18.84 2.85
CA LEU A 328 -4.56 20.15 3.51
C LEU A 328 -4.01 21.32 2.68
N PRO A 329 -2.80 21.23 2.09
CA PRO A 329 -2.30 22.29 1.20
C PRO A 329 -3.19 22.51 -0.03
N ILE A 330 -3.67 21.43 -0.65
CA ILE A 330 -4.57 21.51 -1.82
C ILE A 330 -5.90 22.18 -1.45
N GLN A 331 -6.46 21.88 -0.28
CA GLN A 331 -7.68 22.54 0.19
C GLN A 331 -7.46 24.02 0.43
N LYS A 332 -6.36 24.40 1.08
CA LYS A 332 -6.01 25.81 1.28
C LYS A 332 -5.88 26.55 -0.05
N LEU A 333 -5.17 25.96 -1.03
CA LEU A 333 -5.02 26.53 -2.35
C LEU A 333 -6.37 26.69 -3.06
N ARG A 334 -7.24 25.67 -3.03
CA ARG A 334 -8.60 25.75 -3.58
C ARG A 334 -9.42 26.88 -2.95
N ASP A 335 -9.36 26.99 -1.62
CA ASP A 335 -10.15 27.98 -0.89
C ASP A 335 -9.63 29.41 -1.19
N SER A 336 -8.32 29.57 -1.39
CA SER A 336 -7.73 30.85 -1.86
C SER A 336 -8.11 31.14 -3.29
N MET A 337 -8.08 30.17 -4.20
CA MET A 337 -8.56 30.33 -5.57
C MET A 337 -10.02 30.78 -5.63
N LYS A 338 -10.85 30.23 -4.74
CA LYS A 338 -12.27 30.60 -4.65
C LYS A 338 -12.44 32.06 -4.21
N LYS A 339 -11.66 32.55 -3.25
CA LYS A 339 -11.68 33.94 -2.82
C LYS A 339 -11.25 34.90 -3.94
N VAL A 340 -10.18 34.56 -4.66
CA VAL A 340 -9.74 35.32 -5.83
C VAL A 340 -10.82 35.34 -6.92
N GLN A 341 -11.53 34.24 -7.15
CA GLN A 341 -12.68 34.17 -8.05
C GLN A 341 -13.83 35.13 -7.63
N GLU A 342 -14.02 35.30 -6.32
CA GLU A 342 -15.00 36.21 -5.73
C GLU A 342 -14.51 37.68 -5.71
N GLY A 343 -13.29 37.97 -6.25
CA GLY A 343 -12.71 39.30 -6.36
C GLY A 343 -11.85 39.73 -5.17
N ASP A 344 -11.62 38.86 -4.21
CA ASP A 344 -10.73 39.11 -3.07
C ASP A 344 -9.30 38.70 -3.38
N PHE A 345 -8.49 39.66 -3.81
CA PHE A 345 -7.06 39.46 -4.10
C PHE A 345 -6.15 39.66 -2.88
N SER A 346 -6.70 40.00 -1.72
CA SER A 346 -5.92 40.17 -0.47
C SER A 346 -5.36 38.86 0.10
N VAL A 347 -5.70 37.70 -0.49
CA VAL A 347 -5.39 36.35 -0.03
C VAL A 347 -4.10 35.80 -0.64
N SER A 348 -3.23 36.63 -1.19
CA SER A 348 -2.02 36.24 -1.90
C SER A 348 -0.93 35.57 -1.01
N ASP A 349 -1.08 35.58 0.33
CA ASP A 349 -0.13 34.97 1.23
C ASP A 349 -0.48 33.49 1.59
N VAL A 350 -0.76 32.65 0.58
CA VAL A 350 -0.87 31.21 0.82
C VAL A 350 0.53 30.63 1.00
N VAL A 351 1.09 30.78 2.19
CA VAL A 351 2.36 30.13 2.52
C VAL A 351 2.12 28.61 2.66
N VAL A 352 2.31 27.88 1.58
CA VAL A 352 2.50 26.43 1.61
C VAL A 352 4.00 26.18 1.60
N ASP A 353 4.56 26.00 2.79
CA ASP A 353 5.98 25.64 2.95
C ASP A 353 6.19 24.17 2.52
N SER A 354 6.13 23.95 1.23
CA SER A 354 6.32 22.65 0.58
C SER A 354 7.26 22.77 -0.60
N ARG A 355 8.33 21.98 -0.59
CA ARG A 355 9.33 21.94 -1.67
C ARG A 355 8.95 21.01 -2.83
N ASN A 356 7.73 20.48 -2.82
CA ASN A 356 7.20 19.58 -3.85
C ASN A 356 6.37 20.32 -4.89
N GLU A 357 5.72 19.56 -5.80
CA GLU A 357 4.87 20.06 -6.88
C GLU A 357 3.73 20.96 -6.38
N ILE A 358 3.20 20.67 -5.17
CA ILE A 358 2.13 21.47 -4.56
C ILE A 358 2.67 22.86 -4.17
N GLY A 359 3.88 22.92 -3.62
CA GLY A 359 4.55 24.19 -3.31
C GLY A 359 4.83 25.01 -4.58
N SER A 360 5.27 24.36 -5.66
CA SER A 360 5.48 25.00 -6.95
C SER A 360 4.17 25.54 -7.54
N LEU A 361 3.08 24.75 -7.45
CA LEU A 361 1.75 25.17 -7.90
C LEU A 361 1.24 26.38 -7.10
N THR A 362 1.42 26.36 -5.78
CA THR A 362 1.03 27.48 -4.92
C THR A 362 1.80 28.76 -5.26
N LYS A 363 3.10 28.64 -5.50
CA LYS A 363 3.92 29.78 -5.93
C LYS A 363 3.51 30.32 -7.28
N SER A 364 3.18 29.46 -8.25
CA SER A 364 2.68 29.89 -9.56
C SER A 364 1.33 30.58 -9.46
N PHE A 365 0.45 30.09 -8.58
CA PHE A 365 -0.83 30.76 -8.30
C PHE A 365 -0.62 32.13 -7.68
N ASP A 366 0.27 32.25 -6.70
CA ASP A 366 0.61 33.51 -6.05
C ASP A 366 1.12 34.58 -7.06
N VAL A 367 2.10 34.17 -7.87
CA VAL A 367 2.62 35.06 -8.96
C VAL A 367 1.51 35.48 -9.93
N MET A 368 0.62 34.55 -10.28
CA MET A 368 -0.51 34.87 -11.18
C MET A 368 -1.48 35.84 -10.54
N THR A 369 -1.81 35.67 -9.27
CA THR A 369 -2.74 36.53 -8.52
C THR A 369 -2.18 37.97 -8.41
N HIS A 370 -0.90 38.11 -8.04
CA HIS A 370 -0.23 39.41 -8.02
C HIS A 370 -0.24 40.10 -9.40
N ARG A 371 0.03 39.33 -10.46
CA ARG A 371 0.03 39.89 -11.81
C ARG A 371 -1.36 40.36 -12.26
N ILE A 372 -2.40 39.60 -11.88
CA ILE A 372 -3.78 40.02 -12.16
C ILE A 372 -4.11 41.33 -11.41
N GLN A 373 -3.73 41.43 -10.14
CA GLN A 373 -3.93 42.61 -9.33
C GLN A 373 -3.22 43.82 -9.93
N GLU A 374 -1.96 43.69 -10.32
CA GLU A 374 -1.18 44.74 -11.00
C GLU A 374 -1.84 45.19 -12.30
N LEU A 375 -2.30 44.24 -13.13
CA LEU A 375 -3.00 44.57 -14.39
C LEU A 375 -4.34 45.25 -14.13
N MET A 376 -5.06 44.91 -13.08
CA MET A 376 -6.30 45.60 -12.71
C MET A 376 -6.04 47.06 -12.29
N GLU A 377 -5.00 47.29 -11.46
CA GLU A 377 -4.60 48.64 -11.06
C GLU A 377 -4.14 49.47 -12.26
N GLN A 378 -3.36 48.89 -13.18
CA GLN A 378 -2.98 49.55 -14.43
C GLN A 378 -4.21 49.91 -15.28
N ASN A 379 -5.16 49.00 -15.43
CA ASN A 379 -6.38 49.22 -16.22
C ASN A 379 -7.21 50.36 -15.63
N VAL A 380 -7.39 50.40 -14.31
CA VAL A 380 -8.08 51.52 -13.64
C VAL A 380 -7.37 52.84 -13.90
N HIS A 381 -6.04 52.86 -13.77
CA HIS A 381 -5.26 54.07 -14.04
C HIS A 381 -5.36 54.53 -15.50
N GLU A 382 -5.27 53.62 -16.47
CA GLU A 382 -5.44 53.92 -17.89
C GLU A 382 -6.84 54.46 -18.19
N GLN A 383 -7.89 53.91 -17.61
CA GLN A 383 -9.26 54.41 -17.77
C GLN A 383 -9.43 55.83 -17.19
N GLU A 384 -8.82 56.11 -16.04
CA GLU A 384 -8.82 57.47 -15.48
C GLU A 384 -8.10 58.49 -16.41
N GLN A 385 -6.96 58.10 -16.95
CA GLN A 385 -6.21 58.94 -17.89
C GLN A 385 -7.01 59.20 -19.18
N LYS A 386 -7.63 58.16 -19.73
CA LYS A 386 -8.50 58.27 -20.90
C LYS A 386 -9.65 59.25 -20.66
N ARG A 387 -10.35 59.10 -19.52
CA ARG A 387 -11.45 59.96 -19.10
C ARG A 387 -11.00 61.41 -18.96
N LYS A 388 -9.82 61.70 -18.35
CA LYS A 388 -9.25 63.06 -18.24
C LYS A 388 -8.93 63.61 -19.60
N SER A 389 -8.40 62.80 -20.52
CA SER A 389 -8.08 63.22 -21.88
C SER A 389 -9.35 63.60 -22.68
N GLU A 390 -10.40 62.78 -22.58
CA GLU A 390 -11.70 63.03 -23.22
C GLU A 390 -12.36 64.33 -22.71
N LEU A 391 -12.33 64.55 -21.38
CA LEU A 391 -12.83 65.78 -20.78
C LEU A 391 -12.04 67.00 -21.29
N LYS A 392 -10.72 66.93 -21.44
CA LYS A 392 -9.88 68.02 -21.96
C LYS A 392 -10.15 68.26 -23.42
N ALA A 393 -10.39 67.22 -24.21
CA ALA A 393 -10.77 67.39 -25.64
C ALA A 393 -12.12 68.08 -25.78
N LEU A 394 -13.12 67.74 -24.99
CA LEU A 394 -14.44 68.39 -24.96
C LEU A 394 -14.35 69.85 -24.55
N GLN A 395 -13.52 70.20 -23.57
CA GLN A 395 -13.32 71.62 -23.15
C GLN A 395 -12.63 72.43 -24.21
N SER A 396 -11.80 71.88 -25.09
CA SER A 396 -11.09 72.63 -26.15
C SER A 396 -11.98 72.99 -27.34
N GLN A 397 -13.16 72.39 -27.48
CA GLN A 397 -14.11 72.72 -28.59
C GLN A 397 -14.83 74.05 -28.43
N ILE A 398 -14.80 74.70 -27.28
CA ILE A 398 -15.39 76.01 -27.03
C ILE A 398 -14.24 77.00 -26.97
N ASN A 399 -14.21 78.00 -27.92
CA ASN A 399 -13.24 79.10 -27.89
C ASN A 399 -13.53 80.01 -26.68
N PRO A 400 -12.77 79.93 -25.56
CA PRO A 400 -13.10 80.76 -24.39
C PRO A 400 -12.99 82.21 -24.58
N HIS A 401 -12.06 82.66 -25.44
CA HIS A 401 -11.83 84.07 -25.73
C HIS A 401 -13.00 84.69 -26.50
N PHE A 402 -13.61 83.96 -27.42
CA PHE A 402 -14.82 84.42 -28.11
C PHE A 402 -15.99 84.57 -27.11
N LEU A 403 -16.14 83.60 -26.20
CA LEU A 403 -17.21 83.63 -25.19
C LEU A 403 -17.07 84.87 -24.27
N TYR A 404 -15.88 85.07 -23.69
CA TYR A 404 -15.63 86.21 -22.82
C TYR A 404 -15.87 87.58 -23.57
N ASN A 405 -15.32 87.75 -24.76
CA ASN A 405 -15.48 88.96 -25.54
C ASN A 405 -16.95 89.24 -25.93
N THR A 406 -17.74 88.16 -26.12
CA THR A 406 -19.17 88.33 -26.44
C THR A 406 -19.94 88.73 -25.19
N LEU A 407 -19.66 88.14 -24.03
CA LEU A 407 -20.26 88.49 -22.74
C LEU A 407 -19.92 89.97 -22.37
N ASP A 408 -18.66 90.38 -22.53
CA ASP A 408 -18.25 91.79 -22.30
C ASP A 408 -19.01 92.73 -23.20
N SER A 409 -19.22 92.38 -24.47
CA SER A 409 -20.00 93.16 -25.40
C SER A 409 -21.48 93.27 -24.99
N ILE A 410 -22.06 92.21 -24.48
CA ILE A 410 -23.43 92.20 -23.92
C ILE A 410 -23.53 93.19 -22.73
N ILE A 411 -22.54 93.12 -21.81
CA ILE A 411 -22.49 93.98 -20.63
C ILE A 411 -22.41 95.44 -21.08
N TRP A 412 -21.52 95.78 -21.99
CA TRP A 412 -21.38 97.14 -22.55
C TRP A 412 -22.66 97.66 -23.21
N MET A 413 -23.39 96.85 -23.98
CA MET A 413 -24.67 97.19 -24.58
C MET A 413 -25.77 97.38 -23.53
N ALA A 414 -25.77 96.57 -22.49
CA ALA A 414 -26.72 96.71 -21.40
C ALA A 414 -26.53 98.03 -20.62
N GLU A 415 -25.26 98.38 -20.31
CA GLU A 415 -24.91 99.64 -19.67
C GLU A 415 -25.32 100.84 -20.55
N GLY A 416 -25.20 100.69 -21.89
CA GLY A 416 -25.62 101.65 -22.84
C GLY A 416 -27.13 101.72 -23.09
N LYS A 417 -27.95 100.96 -22.32
CA LYS A 417 -29.42 100.89 -22.43
C LYS A 417 -29.91 100.44 -23.82
N LYS A 418 -29.13 99.63 -24.50
CA LYS A 418 -29.45 99.09 -25.83
C LYS A 418 -30.14 97.74 -25.73
N ASN A 419 -31.30 97.69 -25.13
CA ASN A 419 -32.00 96.48 -24.76
C ASN A 419 -32.28 95.52 -25.93
N GLU A 420 -32.62 95.97 -27.09
CA GLU A 420 -32.88 95.15 -28.28
C GLU A 420 -31.60 94.48 -28.78
N GLU A 421 -30.49 95.23 -28.79
CA GLU A 421 -29.18 94.69 -29.17
C GLU A 421 -28.72 93.62 -28.16
N VAL A 422 -28.95 93.81 -26.85
CA VAL A 422 -28.64 92.83 -25.79
C VAL A 422 -29.42 91.53 -26.00
N VAL A 423 -30.73 91.66 -26.29
CA VAL A 423 -31.59 90.49 -26.52
C VAL A 423 -31.11 89.72 -27.76
N LEU A 424 -30.84 90.40 -28.84
CA LEU A 424 -30.39 89.77 -30.09
C LEU A 424 -29.04 89.09 -29.93
N MET A 425 -28.07 89.73 -29.26
CA MET A 425 -26.74 89.21 -29.04
C MET A 425 -26.79 87.99 -28.09
N THR A 426 -27.55 88.03 -27.00
CA THR A 426 -27.74 86.93 -26.05
C THR A 426 -28.43 85.75 -26.74
N ALA A 427 -29.47 86.02 -27.54
CA ALA A 427 -30.16 84.95 -28.29
C ALA A 427 -29.23 84.27 -29.32
N SER A 428 -28.39 85.07 -29.99
CA SER A 428 -27.42 84.56 -30.97
C SER A 428 -26.33 83.75 -30.29
N LEU A 429 -25.81 84.16 -29.12
CA LEU A 429 -24.83 83.45 -28.34
C LEU A 429 -25.42 82.12 -27.80
N ALA A 430 -26.62 82.18 -27.29
CA ALA A 430 -27.31 80.96 -26.78
C ALA A 430 -27.52 79.90 -27.89
N ARG A 431 -27.85 80.39 -29.11
CA ARG A 431 -28.02 79.52 -30.29
C ARG A 431 -26.70 78.88 -30.72
N LEU A 432 -25.63 79.67 -30.77
CA LEU A 432 -24.29 79.17 -31.08
C LEU A 432 -23.81 78.10 -30.08
N LEU A 433 -23.92 78.38 -28.79
CA LEU A 433 -23.53 77.46 -27.76
C LEU A 433 -24.33 76.14 -27.83
N ARG A 434 -25.63 76.24 -28.06
CA ARG A 434 -26.48 75.09 -28.23
C ARG A 434 -26.07 74.21 -29.41
N GLN A 435 -25.76 74.86 -30.57
CA GLN A 435 -25.31 74.12 -31.75
C GLN A 435 -23.91 73.51 -31.58
N SER A 436 -23.02 74.19 -30.82
CA SER A 436 -21.68 73.65 -30.50
C SER A 436 -21.72 72.41 -29.60
N ILE A 437 -22.67 72.35 -28.64
CA ILE A 437 -22.71 71.32 -27.60
C ILE A 437 -23.67 70.21 -27.96
N SER A 438 -24.74 70.42 -28.72
CA SER A 438 -25.90 69.55 -28.83
C SER A 438 -25.83 68.46 -29.94
N ASN A 439 -24.83 68.42 -30.81
CA ASN A 439 -24.72 67.41 -31.87
C ASN A 439 -23.44 66.58 -31.72
N GLU A 440 -23.59 65.32 -31.39
CA GLU A 440 -22.50 64.31 -31.40
C GLU A 440 -22.12 63.86 -32.83
N ASP A 441 -22.89 64.27 -33.85
CA ASP A 441 -22.65 63.89 -35.24
C ASP A 441 -21.47 64.63 -35.85
N GLU A 442 -20.54 63.94 -36.45
CA GLU A 442 -19.39 64.47 -37.18
C GLU A 442 -19.83 65.17 -38.52
N VAL A 443 -20.99 64.80 -39.01
CA VAL A 443 -21.53 65.30 -40.31
C VAL A 443 -22.89 65.96 -40.11
N VAL A 444 -23.02 67.18 -40.57
CA VAL A 444 -24.24 67.96 -40.43
C VAL A 444 -24.68 68.50 -41.79
N PRO A 445 -25.96 68.82 -42.01
CA PRO A 445 -26.40 69.51 -43.22
C PRO A 445 -25.72 70.90 -43.39
N ILE A 446 -25.43 71.31 -44.62
CA ILE A 446 -24.90 72.68 -44.93
C ILE A 446 -25.75 73.76 -44.27
N ALA A 447 -27.04 73.59 -44.18
CA ALA A 447 -27.94 74.48 -43.47
C ALA A 447 -27.47 74.80 -42.04
N ASN A 448 -26.98 73.82 -41.31
CA ASN A 448 -26.51 73.99 -39.92
C ASN A 448 -25.23 74.80 -39.83
N GLU A 449 -24.27 74.59 -40.74
CA GLU A 449 -23.03 75.38 -40.83
C GLU A 449 -23.34 76.83 -41.22
N VAL A 450 -24.27 77.04 -42.17
CA VAL A 450 -24.71 78.39 -42.58
C VAL A 450 -25.42 79.15 -41.44
N GLU A 451 -26.28 78.46 -40.68
CA GLU A 451 -26.92 79.04 -39.50
C GLU A 451 -25.94 79.35 -38.38
N TYR A 452 -24.94 78.49 -38.19
CA TYR A 452 -23.84 78.72 -37.25
C TYR A 452 -23.05 79.99 -37.68
N ALA A 453 -22.64 80.05 -38.92
CA ALA A 453 -21.94 81.19 -39.47
C ALA A 453 -22.79 82.48 -39.37
N ARG A 454 -24.10 82.42 -39.61
CA ARG A 454 -25.05 83.52 -39.44
C ARG A 454 -25.08 84.03 -38.00
N GLY A 455 -25.21 83.15 -37.04
CA GLY A 455 -25.18 83.44 -35.58
C GLY A 455 -23.87 84.12 -35.18
N TYR A 456 -22.72 83.55 -35.62
CA TYR A 456 -21.39 84.09 -35.37
C TYR A 456 -21.20 85.48 -36.00
N LEU A 457 -21.54 85.65 -37.28
CA LEU A 457 -21.46 86.92 -37.99
C LEU A 457 -22.40 88.02 -37.41
N THR A 458 -23.58 87.64 -36.92
CA THR A 458 -24.48 88.52 -36.21
C THR A 458 -23.82 89.07 -34.95
N ILE A 459 -23.20 88.21 -34.12
CA ILE A 459 -22.46 88.65 -32.95
C ILE A 459 -21.30 89.57 -33.34
N GLN A 460 -20.52 89.22 -34.35
CA GLN A 460 -19.39 90.02 -34.81
C GLN A 460 -19.82 91.36 -35.41
N LYS A 461 -20.91 91.42 -36.18
CA LYS A 461 -21.48 92.66 -36.70
C LYS A 461 -21.87 93.58 -35.56
N MET A 462 -22.51 93.11 -34.53
CA MET A 462 -22.88 93.93 -33.36
C MET A 462 -21.64 94.43 -32.60
N ARG A 463 -20.56 93.66 -32.56
CA ARG A 463 -19.30 94.03 -31.91
C ARG A 463 -18.52 95.11 -32.74
N TYR A 464 -18.41 94.90 -34.05
CA TYR A 464 -17.67 95.80 -34.94
C TYR A 464 -18.51 96.98 -35.49
N LYS A 465 -19.84 96.97 -35.23
CA LYS A 465 -20.81 98.00 -35.62
C LYS A 465 -20.73 98.33 -37.11
N ASP A 466 -20.59 99.57 -37.44
CA ASP A 466 -20.58 100.09 -38.83
C ASP A 466 -19.37 99.61 -39.65
N LYS A 467 -18.40 98.90 -39.02
CA LYS A 467 -17.20 98.41 -39.70
C LYS A 467 -17.37 97.03 -40.35
N LEU A 468 -18.44 96.29 -40.04
CA LEU A 468 -18.66 94.95 -40.61
C LEU A 468 -20.06 94.85 -41.21
N GLU A 469 -20.13 94.51 -42.47
CA GLU A 469 -21.33 94.00 -43.11
C GLU A 469 -21.15 92.58 -43.61
N PHE A 470 -22.22 91.84 -43.63
CA PHE A 470 -22.18 90.51 -44.20
C PHE A 470 -23.44 90.20 -44.99
N GLN A 471 -23.27 89.33 -45.97
CA GLN A 471 -24.36 88.81 -46.80
C GLN A 471 -24.21 87.29 -46.93
N ILE A 472 -25.31 86.55 -46.78
CA ILE A 472 -25.35 85.13 -46.96
C ILE A 472 -26.32 84.82 -48.09
N ASP A 473 -25.75 84.28 -49.17
CA ASP A 473 -26.46 83.96 -50.41
C ASP A 473 -26.17 82.49 -50.75
N VAL A 474 -26.99 81.60 -50.25
CA VAL A 474 -26.82 80.14 -50.41
C VAL A 474 -28.07 79.56 -51.05
N ASP A 475 -27.85 78.84 -52.15
CA ASP A 475 -28.93 78.21 -52.90
C ASP A 475 -29.64 77.16 -52.03
N PRO A 476 -30.97 77.17 -51.90
CA PRO A 476 -31.73 76.20 -51.13
C PRO A 476 -31.51 74.76 -51.54
N SER A 477 -31.12 74.49 -52.76
CA SER A 477 -30.90 73.14 -53.29
C SER A 477 -29.72 72.38 -52.64
N ILE A 478 -28.76 73.12 -52.05
CA ILE A 478 -27.58 72.51 -51.42
C ILE A 478 -27.67 72.48 -49.90
N LEU A 479 -28.65 73.10 -49.29
CA LEU A 479 -28.75 73.17 -47.81
C LEU A 479 -28.87 71.84 -47.08
N HIS A 480 -29.39 70.78 -47.71
CA HIS A 480 -29.57 69.49 -47.16
C HIS A 480 -28.36 68.55 -47.35
N ILE A 481 -27.36 68.97 -48.12
CA ILE A 481 -26.16 68.20 -48.40
C ILE A 481 -25.33 68.07 -47.12
N PRO A 482 -24.90 66.82 -46.77
CA PRO A 482 -24.08 66.58 -45.58
C PRO A 482 -22.66 67.14 -45.75
N LEU A 483 -22.20 67.87 -44.76
CA LEU A 483 -20.85 68.43 -44.64
C LEU A 483 -20.24 68.10 -43.30
N ILE A 484 -18.92 67.93 -43.23
CA ILE A 484 -18.20 67.78 -41.97
C ILE A 484 -18.46 69.01 -41.11
N LYS A 485 -18.78 68.82 -39.85
CA LYS A 485 -19.05 69.89 -38.88
C LYS A 485 -17.85 70.81 -38.70
N LEU A 486 -18.09 72.12 -38.54
CA LEU A 486 -17.07 73.13 -38.27
C LEU A 486 -16.08 73.36 -39.43
N VAL A 487 -16.52 73.20 -40.67
CA VAL A 487 -15.70 73.54 -41.86
C VAL A 487 -15.85 75.02 -42.23
N LEU A 488 -17.07 75.54 -42.20
CA LEU A 488 -17.32 76.92 -42.60
C LEU A 488 -16.87 77.92 -41.52
N GLN A 489 -16.99 77.55 -40.25
CA GLN A 489 -16.66 78.41 -39.12
C GLN A 489 -15.20 78.92 -39.13
N PRO A 490 -14.16 78.12 -39.25
CA PRO A 490 -12.76 78.57 -39.23
C PRO A 490 -12.48 79.56 -40.40
N ILE A 491 -13.09 79.28 -41.54
CA ILE A 491 -12.89 80.13 -42.72
C ILE A 491 -13.51 81.51 -42.48
N VAL A 492 -14.72 81.58 -41.94
CA VAL A 492 -15.39 82.81 -41.55
C VAL A 492 -14.63 83.57 -40.45
N GLU A 493 -14.13 82.79 -39.45
CA GLU A 493 -13.29 83.39 -38.40
C GLU A 493 -12.01 84.01 -38.97
N ASN A 494 -11.33 83.30 -39.86
CA ASN A 494 -10.12 83.80 -40.52
C ASN A 494 -10.42 85.11 -41.36
N ALA A 495 -11.50 85.11 -42.13
CA ALA A 495 -11.89 86.23 -42.88
C ALA A 495 -12.12 87.48 -42.00
N ILE A 496 -12.73 87.30 -40.82
CA ILE A 496 -12.94 88.42 -39.90
C ILE A 496 -11.64 88.83 -39.20
N TYR A 497 -10.90 87.87 -38.59
CA TYR A 497 -9.74 88.25 -37.79
C TYR A 497 -8.54 88.68 -38.60
N HIS A 498 -8.31 88.13 -39.76
CA HIS A 498 -7.14 88.41 -40.60
C HIS A 498 -7.47 89.33 -41.78
N GLY A 499 -8.69 89.21 -42.36
CA GLY A 499 -9.09 90.01 -43.46
C GLY A 499 -9.66 91.35 -43.04
N LEU A 500 -10.76 91.38 -42.33
CA LEU A 500 -11.59 92.58 -42.12
C LEU A 500 -11.20 93.42 -40.90
N LYS A 501 -10.68 92.82 -39.83
CA LYS A 501 -10.34 93.53 -38.57
C LYS A 501 -9.37 94.73 -38.76
N TYR A 502 -8.46 94.59 -39.68
CA TYR A 502 -7.41 95.62 -39.94
C TYR A 502 -7.75 96.58 -41.05
N LYS A 503 -8.93 96.45 -41.63
CA LYS A 503 -9.41 97.37 -42.65
C LYS A 503 -9.89 98.67 -42.02
N GLU A 504 -9.45 99.85 -42.56
CA GLU A 504 -9.88 101.17 -42.06
C GLU A 504 -11.29 101.57 -42.52
N SER A 505 -11.72 101.09 -43.69
CA SER A 505 -13.05 101.31 -44.24
C SER A 505 -14.03 100.21 -43.86
N LYS A 506 -15.30 100.35 -44.15
CA LYS A 506 -16.31 99.30 -43.93
C LYS A 506 -15.96 98.05 -44.71
N GLY A 507 -15.96 96.85 -44.00
CA GLY A 507 -15.65 95.57 -44.57
C GLY A 507 -16.91 94.79 -44.89
N LEU A 508 -16.88 94.10 -46.00
CA LEU A 508 -17.96 93.22 -46.43
C LEU A 508 -17.51 91.76 -46.51
N LEU A 509 -18.25 90.89 -45.84
CA LEU A 509 -18.08 89.46 -45.94
C LEU A 509 -19.29 88.81 -46.61
N ILE A 510 -19.06 88.03 -47.66
CA ILE A 510 -20.13 87.35 -48.40
C ILE A 510 -19.91 85.82 -48.29
N ILE A 511 -20.90 85.10 -47.82
CA ILE A 511 -20.94 83.65 -47.93
C ILE A 511 -21.84 83.27 -49.09
N LYS A 512 -21.28 82.67 -50.14
CA LYS A 512 -22.04 82.17 -51.30
C LYS A 512 -22.03 80.63 -51.30
N GLY A 513 -23.19 80.02 -51.59
CA GLY A 513 -23.33 78.58 -51.80
C GLY A 513 -24.14 78.29 -53.06
N PHE A 514 -23.61 77.50 -53.94
CA PHE A 514 -24.29 77.16 -55.20
C PHE A 514 -23.85 75.76 -55.71
N PRO A 515 -24.71 75.10 -56.47
CA PRO A 515 -24.34 73.83 -57.13
C PRO A 515 -23.45 74.10 -58.34
N LYS A 516 -22.33 73.38 -58.48
CA LYS A 516 -21.45 73.46 -59.66
C LYS A 516 -20.86 72.06 -59.95
N ASP A 517 -21.01 71.62 -61.22
CA ASP A 517 -20.44 70.33 -61.69
C ASP A 517 -20.79 69.11 -60.82
N GLY A 518 -22.01 69.11 -60.29
CA GLY A 518 -22.49 68.01 -59.44
C GLY A 518 -22.03 68.08 -57.95
N ASN A 519 -21.28 69.11 -57.58
CA ASN A 519 -20.80 69.41 -56.24
C ASN A 519 -21.47 70.61 -55.61
N ALA A 520 -21.58 70.68 -54.30
CA ALA A 520 -21.91 71.90 -53.59
C ALA A 520 -20.64 72.70 -53.37
N VAL A 521 -20.63 73.94 -53.85
CA VAL A 521 -19.53 74.91 -53.66
C VAL A 521 -19.95 75.94 -52.62
N LEU A 522 -19.15 76.01 -51.50
CA LEU A 522 -19.27 77.10 -50.52
C LEU A 522 -18.07 78.01 -50.67
N GLN A 523 -18.32 79.33 -50.75
CA GLN A 523 -17.30 80.37 -50.85
C GLN A 523 -17.50 81.39 -49.73
N VAL A 524 -16.41 81.69 -49.05
CA VAL A 524 -16.35 82.84 -48.14
C VAL A 524 -15.49 83.91 -48.85
N ILE A 525 -16.06 85.05 -49.10
CA ILE A 525 -15.44 86.16 -49.83
C ILE A 525 -15.39 87.34 -48.87
N ASP A 526 -14.22 87.87 -48.61
CA ASP A 526 -14.00 89.09 -47.88
C ASP A 526 -13.30 90.13 -48.76
N ASP A 527 -13.54 91.38 -48.45
CA ASP A 527 -12.89 92.52 -49.10
C ASP A 527 -11.81 93.15 -48.20
N GLY A 528 -11.19 92.34 -47.39
CA GLY A 528 -10.18 92.67 -46.38
C GLY A 528 -8.83 93.09 -46.95
N VAL A 529 -7.83 93.12 -46.11
CA VAL A 529 -6.45 93.51 -46.46
C VAL A 529 -5.72 92.52 -47.36
N GLY A 530 -6.30 91.31 -47.56
CA GLY A 530 -5.70 90.28 -48.38
C GLY A 530 -4.51 89.54 -47.68
N MET A 531 -3.85 88.68 -48.46
CA MET A 531 -2.66 87.96 -48.05
C MET A 531 -1.52 88.31 -49.00
N ASP A 532 -0.29 88.34 -48.50
CA ASP A 532 0.90 88.40 -49.34
C ASP A 532 1.15 87.08 -50.09
N GLU A 533 1.96 87.14 -51.15
CA GLU A 533 2.23 85.92 -51.97
C GLU A 533 2.88 84.77 -51.19
N GLU A 534 3.67 85.08 -50.16
CA GLU A 534 4.34 84.09 -49.32
C GLU A 534 3.33 83.38 -48.43
N THR A 535 2.43 84.09 -47.76
CA THR A 535 1.34 83.54 -46.96
C THR A 535 0.37 82.73 -47.81
N LEU A 536 0.07 83.16 -49.01
CA LEU A 536 -0.83 82.48 -49.94
C LEU A 536 -0.22 81.13 -50.41
N ALA A 537 1.10 81.13 -50.70
CA ALA A 537 1.79 79.93 -51.15
C ALA A 537 1.78 78.77 -50.07
N HIS A 538 1.75 79.13 -48.77
CA HIS A 538 1.82 78.22 -47.65
C HIS A 538 0.47 77.99 -46.96
N ILE A 539 -0.64 78.44 -47.52
CA ILE A 539 -1.96 78.33 -46.88
C ILE A 539 -2.44 76.85 -46.66
N TYR A 540 -1.89 75.90 -47.44
CA TYR A 540 -2.21 74.49 -47.39
C TYR A 540 -1.10 73.61 -46.70
N ASP A 541 -0.01 74.29 -46.28
CA ASP A 541 1.13 73.57 -45.71
C ASP A 541 1.03 73.32 -44.19
N ARG A 542 -0.15 73.47 -43.63
CA ARG A 542 -0.38 73.24 -42.20
C ARG A 542 -1.38 72.10 -41.89
#